data_784891467eb267a407f7986eef7a45c5
#
_entry.id   784891467eb267a407f7986eef7a45c5
#
_cell.length_a   1.000
_cell.length_b   1.000
_cell.length_c   1.000
_cell.angle_alpha   90.00
_cell.angle_beta   90.00
_cell.angle_gamma   90.00
#
_symmetry.space_group_name_H-M   'P 1'
#
loop_
_entity.id
_entity.type
_entity.pdbx_description
1 polymer ?
#
loop_
_entity_poly.entity_id
_entity_poly.type
_entity_poly.pdbx_seq_one_letter_code
_entity_poly.pdbx_strand_id
1 'polypeptide(L)'
;MGLFGDGITFEHLTGDDLDEIVGLAADTWYSADGLSNLSSAATEGTWLDNAERNRVSRLMATDEIASYFADMTWGVKAKMNGRIVGVIVTHGTHTTGDAVEHYGRVGAGARRRAEELLTAARERSEHAGDSEPGENAYLDELRATEEMREELGLGSQPRVLLLVVSAEARGHGLGKRLLEKAVDHFRRHGAERYWLVTDTDCDWPFYEHLGLSRMAERSGEVPGAPDQYFVYGGTV
;
A
#
# COMPACT_ATOMS: atom_id res chain seq x y z
N MET A 1 -10.49 19.73 -29.45
CA MET A 1 -9.04 19.73 -29.67
C MET A 1 -8.44 20.38 -28.43
N GLY A 2 -8.35 19.63 -27.33
CA GLY A 2 -7.88 20.09 -26.03
C GLY A 2 -6.47 19.56 -25.81
N LEU A 3 -5.50 20.41 -25.98
CA LEU A 3 -4.10 20.19 -25.61
C LEU A 3 -4.01 20.25 -24.07
N PHE A 4 -4.16 19.09 -23.41
CA PHE A 4 -3.64 18.90 -22.05
C PHE A 4 -2.53 17.84 -22.13
N GLY A 5 -1.38 18.28 -22.64
CA GLY A 5 -0.14 17.58 -22.43
C GLY A 5 0.34 17.91 -21.02
N ASP A 6 -0.17 17.18 -20.02
CA ASP A 6 0.25 17.30 -18.60
C ASP A 6 1.67 16.75 -18.35
N GLY A 7 2.41 16.40 -19.41
CA GLY A 7 3.76 15.84 -19.31
C GLY A 7 3.81 14.46 -18.64
N ILE A 8 2.67 13.81 -18.41
CA ILE A 8 2.58 12.50 -17.78
C ILE A 8 2.65 11.40 -18.83
N THR A 9 3.61 10.48 -18.68
CA THR A 9 3.72 9.25 -19.45
C THR A 9 3.36 8.04 -18.60
N PHE A 10 2.85 6.98 -19.25
CA PHE A 10 2.52 5.72 -18.60
C PHE A 10 3.39 4.62 -19.17
N GLU A 11 4.01 3.86 -18.27
CA GLU A 11 4.91 2.76 -18.61
C GLU A 11 4.54 1.52 -17.80
N HIS A 12 4.88 0.34 -18.29
CA HIS A 12 4.75 -0.88 -17.51
C HIS A 12 5.64 -0.83 -16.27
N LEU A 13 5.12 -1.34 -15.18
CA LEU A 13 5.87 -1.51 -13.94
C LEU A 13 6.78 -2.73 -14.06
N THR A 14 7.99 -2.61 -13.54
CA THR A 14 9.00 -3.67 -13.53
C THR A 14 9.62 -3.79 -12.14
N GLY A 15 10.38 -4.86 -11.89
CA GLY A 15 11.09 -5.05 -10.63
C GLY A 15 12.11 -3.97 -10.32
N ASP A 16 12.68 -3.33 -11.35
CA ASP A 16 13.67 -2.25 -11.19
C ASP A 16 13.06 -0.97 -10.59
N ASP A 17 11.74 -0.85 -10.59
CA ASP A 17 11.03 0.32 -10.05
C ASP A 17 10.78 0.24 -8.54
N LEU A 18 11.08 -0.91 -7.90
CA LEU A 18 10.77 -1.16 -6.50
C LEU A 18 11.26 -0.04 -5.58
N ASP A 19 12.52 0.35 -5.68
CA ASP A 19 13.12 1.36 -4.79
C ASP A 19 12.48 2.74 -4.93
N GLU A 20 12.10 3.13 -6.16
CA GLU A 20 11.43 4.42 -6.40
C GLU A 20 10.00 4.41 -5.85
N ILE A 21 9.30 3.28 -5.97
CA ILE A 21 7.95 3.11 -5.43
C ILE A 21 7.96 3.02 -3.90
N VAL A 22 8.95 2.35 -3.31
CA VAL A 22 9.17 2.38 -1.86
C VAL A 22 9.36 3.82 -1.37
N GLY A 23 10.12 4.64 -2.10
CA GLY A 23 10.25 6.06 -1.79
C GLY A 23 8.91 6.79 -1.84
N LEU A 24 8.13 6.60 -2.91
CA LEU A 24 6.81 7.20 -3.07
C LEU A 24 5.84 6.77 -1.95
N ALA A 25 5.83 5.51 -1.57
CA ALA A 25 5.01 4.98 -0.48
C ALA A 25 5.45 5.55 0.87
N ALA A 26 6.74 5.56 1.15
CA ALA A 26 7.29 6.12 2.38
C ALA A 26 6.91 7.60 2.55
N ASP A 27 7.03 8.40 1.49
CA ASP A 27 6.66 9.81 1.50
C ASP A 27 5.13 10.03 1.63
N THR A 28 4.33 9.05 1.23
CA THR A 28 2.85 9.17 1.22
C THR A 28 2.23 8.69 2.53
N TRP A 29 2.68 7.56 3.07
CA TRP A 29 2.04 6.87 4.20
C TRP A 29 2.85 6.91 5.48
N TYR A 30 4.17 7.05 5.38
CA TYR A 30 5.09 6.97 6.51
C TYR A 30 5.84 8.29 6.75
N SER A 31 5.33 9.42 6.25
CA SER A 31 5.91 10.73 6.54
C SER A 31 5.85 11.02 8.05
N ALA A 32 6.72 11.91 8.53
CA ALA A 32 6.90 12.18 9.96
C ALA A 32 5.60 12.53 10.72
N ASP A 33 4.59 13.03 10.00
CA ASP A 33 3.24 13.31 10.53
C ASP A 33 2.29 12.10 10.41
N GLY A 34 2.67 11.07 9.66
CA GLY A 34 1.86 9.88 9.35
C GLY A 34 2.40 8.57 9.94
N LEU A 35 3.36 8.62 10.86
CA LEU A 35 3.84 7.44 11.62
C LEU A 35 2.80 6.90 12.62
N SER A 36 1.56 7.36 12.53
CA SER A 36 0.42 6.83 13.29
C SER A 36 0.20 5.33 13.10
N ASN A 37 0.67 4.77 11.98
CA ASN A 37 0.55 3.34 11.66
C ASN A 37 1.69 2.47 12.23
N LEU A 38 2.76 3.09 12.73
CA LEU A 38 3.69 2.39 13.62
C LEU A 38 3.05 2.36 14.99
N SER A 39 2.76 1.21 15.55
CA SER A 39 2.07 0.98 16.82
C SER A 39 2.12 2.17 17.77
N SER A 40 1.05 2.48 18.49
CA SER A 40 0.94 3.61 19.43
C SER A 40 2.15 3.79 20.36
N ALA A 41 2.91 2.73 20.61
CA ALA A 41 4.18 2.76 21.34
C ALA A 41 5.32 3.51 20.60
N ALA A 42 5.32 3.54 19.27
CA ALA A 42 6.33 4.28 18.51
C ALA A 42 5.92 5.76 18.32
N THR A 43 4.63 6.08 18.42
CA THR A 43 4.11 7.45 18.33
C THR A 43 4.16 8.19 19.69
N GLU A 44 4.03 7.49 20.80
CA GLU A 44 4.17 8.08 22.13
C GLU A 44 5.63 8.27 22.55
N GLY A 45 6.57 7.57 21.94
CA GLY A 45 7.97 7.57 22.30
C GLY A 45 8.82 8.38 21.35
N THR A 46 9.43 9.40 21.86
CA THR A 46 10.57 10.12 21.30
C THR A 46 11.84 9.24 21.22
N TRP A 47 11.70 7.93 21.06
CA TRP A 47 12.85 6.99 21.11
C TRP A 47 13.69 7.01 19.84
N LEU A 48 13.03 7.29 18.70
CA LEU A 48 13.71 7.39 17.42
C LEU A 48 14.05 8.86 17.14
N ASP A 49 15.28 9.13 16.78
CA ASP A 49 15.59 10.40 16.14
C ASP A 49 15.01 10.48 14.71
N ASN A 50 15.09 11.66 14.09
CA ASN A 50 14.51 11.87 12.76
C ASN A 50 15.14 10.95 11.69
N ALA A 51 16.42 10.64 11.78
CA ALA A 51 17.10 9.76 10.83
C ALA A 51 16.67 8.29 11.02
N GLU A 52 16.51 7.88 12.25
CA GLU A 52 16.02 6.55 12.60
C GLU A 52 14.55 6.38 12.16
N ARG A 53 13.69 7.38 12.42
CA ARG A 53 12.30 7.39 11.93
C ARG A 53 12.23 7.21 10.43
N ASN A 54 12.95 8.02 9.67
CA ASN A 54 12.97 7.91 8.21
C ASN A 54 13.47 6.54 7.73
N ARG A 55 14.44 5.95 8.44
CA ARG A 55 14.95 4.62 8.10
C ARG A 55 13.92 3.53 8.39
N VAL A 56 13.26 3.56 9.55
CA VAL A 56 12.21 2.61 9.90
C VAL A 56 11.04 2.75 8.93
N SER A 57 10.57 3.97 8.65
CA SER A 57 9.50 4.23 7.67
C SER A 57 9.80 3.64 6.29
N ARG A 58 11.03 3.82 5.81
CA ARG A 58 11.45 3.26 4.52
C ARG A 58 11.52 1.73 4.54
N LEU A 59 11.94 1.13 5.64
CA LEU A 59 11.96 -0.33 5.79
C LEU A 59 10.54 -0.91 5.87
N MET A 60 9.63 -0.26 6.56
CA MET A 60 8.21 -0.65 6.62
C MET A 60 7.58 -0.55 5.22
N ALA A 61 7.77 0.57 4.53
CA ALA A 61 7.33 0.73 3.14
C ALA A 61 7.95 -0.35 2.23
N THR A 62 9.21 -0.75 2.45
CA THR A 62 9.84 -1.82 1.67
C THR A 62 9.16 -3.16 1.88
N ASP A 63 8.81 -3.50 3.12
CA ASP A 63 8.11 -4.76 3.44
C ASP A 63 6.74 -4.80 2.75
N GLU A 64 5.97 -3.74 2.87
CA GLU A 64 4.64 -3.63 2.28
C GLU A 64 4.67 -3.66 0.75
N ILE A 65 5.49 -2.82 0.12
CA ILE A 65 5.58 -2.76 -1.34
C ILE A 65 6.14 -4.06 -1.92
N ALA A 66 7.10 -4.70 -1.24
CA ALA A 66 7.59 -6.01 -1.65
C ALA A 66 6.49 -7.07 -1.63
N SER A 67 5.54 -7.02 -0.68
CA SER A 67 4.40 -7.94 -0.67
C SER A 67 3.49 -7.76 -1.90
N TYR A 68 3.25 -6.52 -2.31
CA TYR A 68 2.48 -6.24 -3.54
C TYR A 68 3.23 -6.71 -4.80
N PHE A 69 4.55 -6.56 -4.85
CA PHE A 69 5.36 -7.05 -5.96
C PHE A 69 5.43 -8.59 -6.01
N ALA A 70 5.38 -9.26 -4.85
CA ALA A 70 5.28 -10.71 -4.79
C ALA A 70 4.00 -11.24 -5.45
N ASP A 71 2.90 -10.52 -5.27
CA ASP A 71 1.58 -10.88 -5.78
C ASP A 71 1.24 -10.23 -7.13
N MET A 72 2.10 -9.36 -7.63
CA MET A 72 1.84 -8.60 -8.85
C MET A 72 1.77 -9.48 -10.09
N THR A 73 0.69 -9.36 -10.85
CA THR A 73 0.57 -9.95 -12.19
C THR A 73 0.67 -8.89 -13.29
N TRP A 74 0.33 -7.64 -12.96
CA TRP A 74 0.42 -6.53 -13.86
C TRP A 74 0.47 -5.21 -13.08
N GLY A 75 1.16 -4.21 -13.64
CA GLY A 75 1.21 -2.88 -13.06
C GLY A 75 1.60 -1.81 -14.08
N VAL A 76 1.24 -0.56 -13.76
CA VAL A 76 1.59 0.63 -14.53
C VAL A 76 2.08 1.72 -13.59
N LYS A 77 3.17 2.37 -14.00
CA LYS A 77 3.70 3.60 -13.40
C LYS A 77 3.37 4.79 -14.27
N ALA A 78 3.05 5.90 -13.62
CA ALA A 78 2.91 7.21 -14.25
C ALA A 78 4.14 8.05 -13.91
N LYS A 79 4.77 8.64 -14.91
CA LYS A 79 5.97 9.47 -14.76
C LYS A 79 5.68 10.91 -15.17
N MET A 80 6.19 11.84 -14.40
CA MET A 80 6.22 13.27 -14.69
C MET A 80 7.66 13.75 -14.51
N ASN A 81 8.20 14.42 -15.53
CA ASN A 81 9.61 14.87 -15.54
C ASN A 81 10.63 13.75 -15.24
N GLY A 82 10.35 12.53 -15.71
CA GLY A 82 11.21 11.36 -15.53
C GLY A 82 11.10 10.64 -14.19
N ARG A 83 10.32 11.17 -13.23
CA ARG A 83 10.09 10.57 -11.90
C ARG A 83 8.73 9.88 -11.83
N ILE A 84 8.63 8.79 -11.08
CA ILE A 84 7.35 8.13 -10.80
C ILE A 84 6.54 9.00 -9.85
N VAL A 85 5.33 9.39 -10.30
CA VAL A 85 4.39 10.22 -9.54
C VAL A 85 3.08 9.48 -9.23
N GLY A 86 2.95 8.27 -9.71
CA GLY A 86 1.83 7.42 -9.39
C GLY A 86 2.03 6.01 -9.91
N VAL A 87 1.44 5.04 -9.25
CA VAL A 87 1.52 3.63 -9.62
C VAL A 87 0.20 2.93 -9.33
N ILE A 88 -0.11 1.93 -10.14
CA ILE A 88 -1.14 0.94 -9.85
C ILE A 88 -0.57 -0.46 -10.03
N VAL A 89 -0.80 -1.32 -9.05
CA VAL A 89 -0.40 -2.73 -9.04
C VAL A 89 -1.65 -3.59 -8.93
N THR A 90 -1.72 -4.66 -9.70
CA THR A 90 -2.88 -5.56 -9.71
C THR A 90 -2.45 -7.02 -9.59
N HIS A 91 -3.34 -7.80 -9.01
CA HIS A 91 -3.30 -9.25 -8.98
C HIS A 91 -4.37 -9.82 -9.89
N GLY A 92 -3.98 -10.74 -10.78
CA GLY A 92 -4.88 -11.56 -11.56
C GLY A 92 -4.83 -13.02 -11.10
N THR A 93 -5.10 -13.95 -12.02
CA THR A 93 -5.23 -15.37 -11.68
C THR A 93 -3.90 -16.17 -11.64
N HIS A 94 -2.76 -15.54 -11.95
CA HIS A 94 -1.48 -16.24 -12.05
C HIS A 94 -0.30 -15.40 -11.59
N THR A 95 0.32 -15.79 -10.48
CA THR A 95 1.64 -15.28 -10.02
C THR A 95 2.73 -16.29 -10.38
N THR A 96 3.95 -15.80 -10.63
CA THR A 96 5.11 -16.68 -10.82
C THR A 96 5.76 -16.94 -9.46
N GLY A 97 6.09 -18.21 -9.19
CA GLY A 97 6.71 -18.62 -7.92
C GLY A 97 8.02 -17.87 -7.61
N ASP A 98 8.80 -17.54 -8.64
CA ASP A 98 10.09 -16.82 -8.50
C ASP A 98 9.90 -15.41 -7.93
N ALA A 99 8.83 -14.70 -8.34
CA ALA A 99 8.52 -13.37 -7.80
C ALA A 99 8.14 -13.44 -6.32
N VAL A 100 7.29 -14.40 -5.95
CA VAL A 100 6.89 -14.62 -4.55
C VAL A 100 8.10 -14.86 -3.66
N GLU A 101 9.01 -15.75 -4.08
CA GLU A 101 10.21 -16.05 -3.30
C GLU A 101 11.17 -14.86 -3.21
N HIS A 102 11.42 -14.17 -4.34
CA HIS A 102 12.33 -13.03 -4.39
C HIS A 102 11.84 -11.88 -3.49
N TYR A 103 10.64 -11.39 -3.72
CA TYR A 103 10.10 -10.24 -2.99
C TYR A 103 9.73 -10.59 -1.54
N GLY A 104 9.31 -11.82 -1.27
CA GLY A 104 9.12 -12.30 0.10
C GLY A 104 10.40 -12.22 0.92
N ARG A 105 11.57 -12.54 0.34
CA ARG A 105 12.88 -12.36 1.01
C ARG A 105 13.24 -10.89 1.22
N VAL A 106 12.94 -10.03 0.24
CA VAL A 106 13.17 -8.57 0.34
C VAL A 106 12.36 -8.00 1.50
N GLY A 107 11.05 -8.26 1.54
CA GLY A 107 10.15 -7.79 2.59
C GLY A 107 10.55 -8.29 3.97
N ALA A 108 10.74 -9.62 4.13
CA ALA A 108 11.16 -10.20 5.39
C ALA A 108 12.52 -9.64 5.89
N GLY A 109 13.43 -9.32 4.97
CA GLY A 109 14.70 -8.68 5.30
C GLY A 109 14.52 -7.25 5.80
N ALA A 110 13.61 -6.50 5.21
CA ALA A 110 13.29 -5.13 5.61
C ALA A 110 12.59 -5.10 6.98
N ARG A 111 11.60 -5.96 7.18
CA ARG A 111 10.87 -6.12 8.46
C ARG A 111 11.83 -6.41 9.60
N ARG A 112 12.69 -7.41 9.46
CA ARG A 112 13.68 -7.75 10.50
C ARG A 112 14.58 -6.57 10.86
N ARG A 113 15.05 -5.79 9.86
CA ARG A 113 15.89 -4.62 10.13
C ARG A 113 15.11 -3.50 10.81
N ALA A 114 13.82 -3.31 10.49
CA ALA A 114 12.97 -2.35 11.20
C ALA A 114 12.79 -2.75 12.66
N GLU A 115 12.50 -4.03 12.94
CA GLU A 115 12.40 -4.59 14.29
C GLU A 115 13.68 -4.42 15.10
N GLU A 116 14.85 -4.68 14.50
CA GLU A 116 16.16 -4.47 15.12
C GLU A 116 16.39 -3.00 15.51
N LEU A 117 16.03 -2.05 14.64
CA LEU A 117 16.17 -0.62 14.91
C LEU A 117 15.20 -0.17 16.03
N LEU A 118 13.96 -0.62 15.99
CA LEU A 118 12.95 -0.31 17.01
C LEU A 118 13.37 -0.86 18.37
N THR A 119 13.84 -2.11 18.43
CA THR A 119 14.33 -2.74 19.65
C THR A 119 15.52 -1.98 20.23
N ALA A 120 16.52 -1.66 19.41
CA ALA A 120 17.69 -0.90 19.84
C ALA A 120 17.34 0.53 20.32
N ALA A 121 16.35 1.17 19.70
CA ALA A 121 15.88 2.48 20.14
C ALA A 121 15.17 2.39 21.49
N ARG A 122 14.34 1.36 21.69
CA ARG A 122 13.64 1.09 22.93
C ARG A 122 14.61 0.83 24.09
N GLU A 123 15.64 0.01 23.87
CA GLU A 123 16.67 -0.27 24.87
C GLU A 123 17.45 0.98 25.32
N ARG A 124 17.59 1.98 24.44
CA ARG A 124 18.23 3.28 24.76
C ARG A 124 17.33 4.24 25.53
N SER A 125 16.03 4.00 25.51
CA SER A 125 15.06 4.88 26.16
C SER A 125 14.86 4.50 27.62
N GLU A 126 15.21 5.39 28.54
CA GLU A 126 14.93 5.22 29.97
C GLU A 126 13.43 5.22 30.32
N HIS A 127 12.58 5.58 29.37
CA HIS A 127 11.13 5.69 29.50
C HIS A 127 10.35 4.61 28.75
N ALA A 128 11.04 3.63 28.15
CA ALA A 128 10.40 2.49 27.53
C ALA A 128 9.79 1.62 28.64
N GLY A 129 8.54 1.88 28.98
CA GLY A 129 7.79 1.02 29.88
C GLY A 129 7.72 -0.41 29.36
N ASP A 130 7.36 -1.36 30.25
CA ASP A 130 7.21 -2.80 29.98
C ASP A 130 6.07 -3.15 29.00
N SER A 131 5.70 -2.24 28.10
CA SER A 131 4.68 -2.51 27.09
C SER A 131 5.20 -3.55 26.11
N GLU A 132 4.63 -4.73 26.12
CA GLU A 132 4.83 -5.75 25.08
C GLU A 132 4.54 -5.11 23.71
N PRO A 133 5.29 -5.50 22.65
CA PRO A 133 4.93 -5.10 21.30
C PRO A 133 3.49 -5.57 21.03
N GLY A 134 2.56 -4.63 20.89
CA GLY A 134 1.21 -4.94 20.49
C GLY A 134 1.16 -5.59 19.10
N GLU A 135 0.04 -6.21 18.77
CA GLU A 135 -0.21 -6.69 17.42
C GLU A 135 -0.04 -5.52 16.41
N ASN A 136 0.65 -5.76 15.32
CA ASN A 136 0.98 -4.74 14.34
C ASN A 136 -0.28 -4.39 13.51
N ALA A 137 -0.53 -3.10 13.29
CA ALA A 137 -1.64 -2.62 12.44
C ALA A 137 -1.66 -3.25 11.04
N TYR A 138 -0.48 -3.55 10.47
CA TYR A 138 -0.38 -4.26 9.20
C TYR A 138 -0.90 -5.71 9.27
N LEU A 139 -0.66 -6.43 10.37
CA LEU A 139 -1.22 -7.77 10.56
C LEU A 139 -2.73 -7.73 10.78
N ASP A 140 -3.22 -6.69 11.43
CA ASP A 140 -4.65 -6.41 11.60
C ASP A 140 -5.33 -6.19 10.24
N GLU A 141 -4.74 -5.37 9.38
CA GLU A 141 -5.21 -5.15 8.01
C GLU A 141 -5.24 -6.45 7.20
N LEU A 142 -4.17 -7.24 7.25
CA LEU A 142 -4.11 -8.52 6.53
C LEU A 142 -5.21 -9.48 7.00
N ARG A 143 -5.45 -9.57 8.31
CA ARG A 143 -6.51 -10.41 8.89
C ARG A 143 -7.89 -9.90 8.44
N ALA A 144 -8.19 -8.63 8.64
CA ALA A 144 -9.46 -8.03 8.25
C ALA A 144 -9.74 -8.19 6.75
N THR A 145 -8.71 -8.01 5.92
CA THR A 145 -8.78 -8.21 4.47
C THR A 145 -9.11 -9.65 4.11
N GLU A 146 -8.42 -10.62 4.72
CA GLU A 146 -8.64 -12.04 4.42
C GLU A 146 -10.04 -12.50 4.84
N GLU A 147 -10.50 -12.11 6.01
CA GLU A 147 -11.85 -12.40 6.49
C GLU A 147 -12.92 -11.85 5.54
N MET A 148 -12.82 -10.57 5.15
CA MET A 148 -13.77 -9.97 4.20
C MET A 148 -13.70 -10.64 2.82
N ARG A 149 -12.50 -11.00 2.35
CA ARG A 149 -12.29 -11.70 1.08
C ARG A 149 -13.00 -13.07 1.07
N GLU A 150 -12.86 -13.83 2.16
CA GLU A 150 -13.49 -15.15 2.30
C GLU A 150 -15.02 -15.02 2.38
N GLU A 151 -15.53 -14.14 3.23
CA GLU A 151 -16.98 -13.90 3.38
C GLU A 151 -17.66 -13.50 2.07
N LEU A 152 -17.00 -12.68 1.26
CA LEU A 152 -17.51 -12.22 -0.02
C LEU A 152 -17.23 -13.17 -1.19
N GLY A 153 -16.46 -14.24 -0.98
CA GLY A 153 -16.10 -15.20 -2.02
C GLY A 153 -15.25 -14.60 -3.15
N LEU A 154 -14.33 -13.69 -2.83
CA LEU A 154 -13.55 -12.92 -3.81
C LEU A 154 -12.29 -13.62 -4.31
N GLY A 155 -12.01 -14.85 -3.86
CA GLY A 155 -10.73 -15.55 -4.06
C GLY A 155 -10.25 -15.71 -5.50
N SER A 156 -11.16 -15.74 -6.48
CA SER A 156 -10.82 -15.90 -7.90
C SER A 156 -10.96 -14.61 -8.71
N GLN A 157 -11.36 -13.52 -8.08
CA GLN A 157 -11.55 -12.24 -8.76
C GLN A 157 -10.24 -11.43 -8.76
N PRO A 158 -9.93 -10.71 -9.85
CA PRO A 158 -8.79 -9.83 -9.87
C PRO A 158 -8.95 -8.68 -8.87
N ARG A 159 -7.84 -8.24 -8.31
CA ARG A 159 -7.82 -7.15 -7.33
C ARG A 159 -6.80 -6.08 -7.67
N VAL A 160 -7.07 -4.86 -7.26
CA VAL A 160 -6.07 -3.81 -7.17
C VAL A 160 -5.36 -3.97 -5.82
N LEU A 161 -4.04 -4.17 -5.87
CA LEU A 161 -3.19 -4.32 -4.69
C LEU A 161 -2.73 -2.98 -4.15
N LEU A 162 -2.42 -2.05 -5.06
CA LEU A 162 -1.84 -0.76 -4.76
C LEU A 162 -2.34 0.28 -5.75
N LEU A 163 -2.77 1.43 -5.26
CA LEU A 163 -2.96 2.65 -6.03
C LEU A 163 -2.43 3.82 -5.22
N VAL A 164 -1.29 4.35 -5.60
CA VAL A 164 -0.70 5.52 -4.94
C VAL A 164 -0.39 6.62 -5.94
N VAL A 165 -0.60 7.87 -5.52
CA VAL A 165 -0.30 9.08 -6.29
C VAL A 165 0.42 10.07 -5.38
N SER A 166 1.57 10.58 -5.84
CA SER A 166 2.33 11.59 -5.10
C SER A 166 1.50 12.84 -4.83
N ALA A 167 1.78 13.52 -3.72
CA ALA A 167 1.05 14.73 -3.33
C ALA A 167 1.07 15.79 -4.45
N GLU A 168 2.20 15.95 -5.15
CA GLU A 168 2.37 16.91 -6.25
C GLU A 168 1.52 16.61 -7.48
N ALA A 169 1.10 15.35 -7.67
CA ALA A 169 0.30 14.92 -8.82
C ALA A 169 -1.18 14.68 -8.48
N ARG A 170 -1.59 14.93 -7.23
CA ARG A 170 -3.00 14.83 -6.82
C ARG A 170 -3.84 15.96 -7.41
N GLY A 171 -5.16 15.77 -7.45
CA GLY A 171 -6.10 16.77 -7.98
C GLY A 171 -6.16 16.87 -9.51
N HIS A 172 -5.31 16.14 -10.25
CA HIS A 172 -5.25 16.16 -11.72
C HIS A 172 -5.88 14.90 -12.38
N GLY A 173 -6.65 14.14 -11.61
CA GLY A 173 -7.33 12.93 -12.11
C GLY A 173 -6.39 11.75 -12.39
N LEU A 174 -5.13 11.78 -11.90
CA LEU A 174 -4.14 10.72 -12.18
C LEU A 174 -4.56 9.37 -11.60
N GLY A 175 -5.09 9.36 -10.36
CA GLY A 175 -5.60 8.13 -9.73
C GLY A 175 -6.69 7.46 -10.56
N LYS A 176 -7.64 8.24 -11.09
CA LYS A 176 -8.69 7.75 -12.00
C LYS A 176 -8.08 7.14 -13.27
N ARG A 177 -7.13 7.83 -13.92
CA ARG A 177 -6.47 7.34 -15.14
C ARG A 177 -5.70 6.03 -14.90
N LEU A 178 -5.07 5.87 -13.74
CA LEU A 178 -4.40 4.63 -13.35
C LEU A 178 -5.40 3.50 -13.14
N LEU A 179 -6.51 3.76 -12.43
CA LEU A 179 -7.56 2.77 -12.21
C LEU A 179 -8.22 2.36 -13.54
N GLU A 180 -8.51 3.29 -14.44
CA GLU A 180 -9.03 2.99 -15.78
C GLU A 180 -8.10 2.04 -16.56
N LYS A 181 -6.77 2.21 -16.44
CA LYS A 181 -5.82 1.28 -17.08
C LYS A 181 -5.87 -0.13 -16.49
N ALA A 182 -6.05 -0.25 -15.17
CA ALA A 182 -6.24 -1.55 -14.55
C ALA A 182 -7.56 -2.21 -14.98
N VAL A 183 -8.65 -1.44 -15.02
CA VAL A 183 -9.96 -1.91 -15.52
C VAL A 183 -9.84 -2.37 -16.96
N ASP A 184 -9.16 -1.62 -17.83
CA ASP A 184 -8.92 -2.02 -19.22
C ASP A 184 -8.04 -3.29 -19.32
N HIS A 185 -7.09 -3.47 -18.41
CA HIS A 185 -6.32 -4.71 -18.33
C HIS A 185 -7.22 -5.88 -17.93
N PHE A 186 -8.02 -5.75 -16.89
CA PHE A 186 -8.96 -6.77 -16.43
C PHE A 186 -9.96 -7.16 -17.52
N ARG A 187 -10.52 -6.17 -18.23
CA ARG A 187 -11.46 -6.39 -19.37
C ARG A 187 -10.84 -7.22 -20.47
N ARG A 188 -9.60 -6.91 -20.87
CA ARG A 188 -8.87 -7.66 -21.90
C ARG A 188 -8.57 -9.10 -21.50
N HIS A 189 -8.58 -9.41 -20.20
CA HIS A 189 -8.39 -10.76 -19.68
C HIS A 189 -9.70 -11.44 -19.25
N GLY A 190 -10.86 -10.88 -19.67
CA GLY A 190 -12.16 -11.51 -19.50
C GLY A 190 -12.75 -11.41 -18.10
N ALA A 191 -12.24 -10.52 -17.25
CA ALA A 191 -12.85 -10.28 -15.96
C ALA A 191 -14.11 -9.41 -16.12
N GLU A 192 -15.13 -9.69 -15.31
CA GLU A 192 -16.37 -8.92 -15.24
C GLU A 192 -16.40 -7.98 -14.04
N ARG A 193 -15.66 -8.33 -13.01
CA ARG A 193 -15.59 -7.61 -11.73
C ARG A 193 -14.17 -7.60 -11.21
N TYR A 194 -13.88 -6.63 -10.35
CA TYR A 194 -12.65 -6.54 -9.58
C TYR A 194 -12.94 -5.96 -8.21
N TRP A 195 -11.98 -6.08 -7.30
CA TRP A 195 -12.10 -5.54 -5.96
C TRP A 195 -10.79 -4.91 -5.48
N LEU A 196 -10.88 -4.17 -4.39
CA LEU A 196 -9.74 -3.58 -3.68
C LEU A 196 -10.06 -3.43 -2.20
N VAL A 197 -9.01 -3.26 -1.40
CA VAL A 197 -9.11 -2.86 0.01
C VAL A 197 -8.57 -1.45 0.16
N THR A 198 -9.12 -0.70 1.07
CA THR A 198 -8.67 0.60 1.55
C THR A 198 -9.16 0.80 2.99
N ASP A 199 -8.81 1.90 3.61
CA ASP A 199 -9.10 2.19 5.01
C ASP A 199 -9.41 3.67 5.23
N THR A 200 -9.67 4.04 6.50
CA THR A 200 -10.00 5.41 6.90
C THR A 200 -8.84 6.38 6.85
N ASP A 201 -7.58 5.92 6.80
CA ASP A 201 -6.38 6.74 6.67
C ASP A 201 -6.07 7.09 5.21
N CYS A 202 -6.77 6.43 4.28
CA CYS A 202 -6.68 6.63 2.85
C CYS A 202 -7.82 7.53 2.31
N ASP A 203 -7.70 7.97 1.05
CA ASP A 203 -8.76 8.70 0.34
C ASP A 203 -9.84 7.74 -0.17
N TRP A 204 -10.49 7.00 0.76
CA TRP A 204 -11.55 6.04 0.43
C TRP A 204 -12.76 6.65 -0.30
N PRO A 205 -13.16 7.93 -0.08
CA PRO A 205 -14.27 8.54 -0.82
C PRO A 205 -13.99 8.63 -2.32
N PHE A 206 -12.73 8.61 -2.73
CA PHE A 206 -12.32 8.57 -4.13
C PHE A 206 -12.98 7.39 -4.88
N TYR A 207 -13.04 6.23 -4.28
CA TYR A 207 -13.65 5.03 -4.89
C TYR A 207 -15.16 5.15 -5.04
N GLU A 208 -15.83 5.73 -4.07
CA GLU A 208 -17.28 6.00 -4.14
C GLU A 208 -17.61 7.03 -5.22
N HIS A 209 -16.78 8.09 -5.36
CA HIS A 209 -16.93 9.06 -6.44
C HIS A 209 -16.71 8.46 -7.84
N LEU A 210 -15.96 7.38 -7.94
CA LEU A 210 -15.77 6.62 -9.18
C LEU A 210 -16.87 5.57 -9.42
N GLY A 211 -17.84 5.45 -8.51
CA GLY A 211 -18.97 4.54 -8.62
C GLY A 211 -18.70 3.10 -8.19
N LEU A 212 -17.60 2.85 -7.44
CA LEU A 212 -17.39 1.55 -6.82
C LEU A 212 -18.37 1.38 -5.64
N SER A 213 -18.76 0.13 -5.41
CA SER A 213 -19.66 -0.22 -4.32
C SER A 213 -18.87 -0.71 -3.11
N ARG A 214 -19.13 -0.18 -1.93
CA ARG A 214 -18.63 -0.73 -0.68
C ARG A 214 -19.33 -2.06 -0.43
N MET A 215 -18.57 -3.14 -0.34
CA MET A 215 -19.07 -4.52 -0.23
C MET A 215 -18.99 -5.05 1.20
N ALA A 216 -17.97 -4.64 1.95
CA ALA A 216 -17.77 -4.99 3.35
C ALA A 216 -16.96 -3.91 4.07
N GLU A 217 -17.05 -3.92 5.40
CA GLU A 217 -16.25 -3.10 6.28
C GLU A 217 -15.90 -3.86 7.57
N ARG A 218 -14.76 -3.54 8.17
CA ARG A 218 -14.30 -4.05 9.47
C ARG A 218 -13.63 -2.93 10.25
N SER A 219 -13.84 -2.90 11.56
CA SER A 219 -13.09 -2.00 12.44
C SER A 219 -11.67 -2.50 12.63
N GLY A 220 -10.71 -1.58 12.74
CA GLY A 220 -9.40 -1.91 13.24
C GLY A 220 -9.46 -2.34 14.71
N GLU A 221 -8.73 -3.38 15.07
CA GLU A 221 -8.83 -4.01 16.39
C GLU A 221 -7.62 -3.71 17.29
N VAL A 222 -6.52 -3.22 16.69
CA VAL A 222 -5.28 -2.98 17.42
C VAL A 222 -4.95 -1.49 17.49
N PRO A 223 -4.20 -1.04 18.52
CA PRO A 223 -3.74 0.33 18.60
C PRO A 223 -2.90 0.74 17.37
N GLY A 224 -3.24 1.87 16.77
CA GLY A 224 -2.57 2.38 15.56
C GLY A 224 -3.12 1.81 14.25
N ALA A 225 -4.09 0.90 14.30
CA ALA A 225 -4.85 0.52 13.10
C ALA A 225 -5.82 1.66 12.69
N PRO A 226 -6.16 1.75 11.40
CA PRO A 226 -7.26 2.60 10.93
C PRO A 226 -8.56 2.32 11.66
N ASP A 227 -9.43 3.32 11.80
CA ASP A 227 -10.74 3.12 12.41
C ASP A 227 -11.53 2.02 11.70
N GLN A 228 -11.45 1.97 10.37
CA GLN A 228 -12.13 0.97 9.55
C GLN A 228 -11.34 0.61 8.29
N TYR A 229 -11.47 -0.64 7.89
CA TYR A 229 -11.08 -1.20 6.59
C TYR A 229 -12.31 -1.41 5.73
N PHE A 230 -12.18 -1.19 4.44
CA PHE A 230 -13.26 -1.30 3.46
C PHE A 230 -12.87 -2.20 2.29
N VAL A 231 -13.79 -3.07 1.86
CA VAL A 231 -13.70 -3.72 0.56
C VAL A 231 -14.61 -3.00 -0.43
N TYR A 232 -14.04 -2.53 -1.53
CA TYR A 232 -14.79 -1.97 -2.65
C TYR A 232 -14.77 -2.92 -3.86
N GLY A 233 -15.93 -3.03 -4.52
CA GLY A 233 -16.08 -3.76 -5.78
C GLY A 233 -16.42 -2.84 -6.94
N GLY A 234 -15.85 -3.14 -8.10
CA GLY A 234 -16.14 -2.46 -9.35
C GLY A 234 -16.49 -3.44 -10.47
N THR A 235 -17.20 -2.95 -11.48
CA THR A 235 -17.43 -3.66 -12.73
C THR A 235 -16.38 -3.26 -13.77
N VAL A 236 -16.11 -4.16 -14.71
CA VAL A 236 -15.08 -3.98 -15.75
C VAL A 236 -15.68 -3.46 -17.05
#